data_f8a3b66c7c224de2680b7a4ad9aaeabb
#
_entry.id   f8a3b66c7c224de2680b7a4ad9aaeabb
#
_cell.length_a   1.000
_cell.length_b   1.000
_cell.length_c   1.000
_cell.angle_alpha   90.00
_cell.angle_beta   90.00
_cell.angle_gamma   90.00
#
_symmetry.space_group_name_H-M   'P 1'
#
loop_
_entity.id
_entity.type
_entity.pdbx_description
1 polymer ?
#
loop_
_entity_poly.entity_id
_entity_poly.type
_entity_poly.pdbx_seq_one_letter_code
_entity_poly.pdbx_strand_id
1 'polypeptide(L)'
;MFKRSMTYAGILLSVTLTGCAGLDTRLPDIAAEDLAAETAQQETEALRNFEADAGVLLNVGWPILTANTELCPKIRQSIGVKTHTLKSYPKRMRGGAARILGADETPRIFQIADGSPAALAGVRRGDVIVDAAGKPAELSGTAWNAALDEKTITVKRGEETLSLAINPVMVCDYNLRLTQSAAINAYADGRNLTMTTGMIDFAKSDNELALIIGHELGHNTMGHVRKSILNYIISFGGTRYTRPFESEADYVGLYYMARAGYSPQGVEKFWQRLASIAPKSIHRAKTHPTYPERYLRLKSAQDEIAAKQSAGQPLLPNFINGQMRHKNGADLSEN
;
A
#
# COMPACT_ATOMS: atom_id res chain seq x y z
N MET A 1 51.97 68.27 -26.86
CA MET A 1 51.76 66.98 -26.21
C MET A 1 50.77 67.22 -25.04
N PHE A 2 49.46 67.01 -25.29
CA PHE A 2 48.42 67.23 -24.30
C PHE A 2 47.95 65.88 -23.78
N LYS A 3 48.14 65.59 -22.47
CA LYS A 3 47.55 64.46 -21.75
C LYS A 3 46.15 64.88 -21.29
N ARG A 4 45.11 64.23 -21.85
CA ARG A 4 43.73 64.29 -21.34
C ARG A 4 43.57 63.27 -20.22
N SER A 5 43.29 63.77 -19.04
CA SER A 5 42.88 62.98 -17.87
C SER A 5 41.37 62.67 -17.98
N MET A 6 40.98 61.44 -18.04
CA MET A 6 39.57 61.01 -18.03
C MET A 6 39.17 60.61 -16.60
N THR A 7 38.33 61.43 -16.01
CA THR A 7 37.75 61.21 -14.68
C THR A 7 36.51 60.29 -14.84
N TYR A 8 36.57 59.10 -14.28
CA TYR A 8 35.41 58.21 -14.17
C TYR A 8 34.59 58.62 -12.97
N ALA A 9 33.38 59.12 -13.17
CA ALA A 9 32.38 59.29 -12.15
C ALA A 9 31.67 57.95 -11.88
N GLY A 10 31.94 57.33 -10.78
CA GLY A 10 31.26 56.16 -10.31
C GLY A 10 29.88 56.50 -9.78
N ILE A 11 28.83 56.00 -10.46
CA ILE A 11 27.46 56.09 -9.97
C ILE A 11 27.28 54.93 -8.98
N LEU A 12 27.22 55.25 -7.67
CA LEU A 12 26.78 54.31 -6.63
C LEU A 12 25.26 54.13 -6.77
N LEU A 13 24.85 52.99 -7.29
CA LEU A 13 23.46 52.55 -7.30
C LEU A 13 23.10 52.01 -5.89
N SER A 14 22.44 52.85 -5.11
CA SER A 14 21.89 52.45 -3.81
C SER A 14 20.70 51.54 -4.03
N VAL A 15 20.88 50.24 -3.92
CA VAL A 15 19.75 49.25 -3.87
C VAL A 15 19.12 49.36 -2.48
N THR A 16 18.03 50.10 -2.37
CA THR A 16 17.15 50.07 -1.20
C THR A 16 16.43 48.73 -1.21
N LEU A 17 16.80 47.85 -0.30
CA LEU A 17 16.02 46.65 0.04
C LEU A 17 14.66 47.11 0.58
N THR A 18 13.66 47.19 -0.29
CA THR A 18 12.27 47.30 0.14
C THR A 18 11.93 46.01 0.86
N GLY A 19 11.75 46.09 2.18
CA GLY A 19 11.27 45.02 3.02
C GLY A 19 9.98 44.43 2.44
N CYS A 20 9.79 43.12 2.63
CA CYS A 20 8.55 42.43 2.32
C CYS A 20 7.40 43.25 2.92
N ALA A 21 6.58 43.86 2.07
CA ALA A 21 5.30 44.42 2.45
C ALA A 21 4.47 43.26 2.99
N GLY A 22 4.31 43.19 4.31
CA GLY A 22 3.38 42.27 4.93
C GLY A 22 1.99 42.52 4.31
N LEU A 23 1.32 41.46 3.89
CA LEU A 23 -0.06 41.57 3.45
C LEU A 23 -0.87 42.12 4.63
N ASP A 24 -1.35 43.35 4.50
CA ASP A 24 -2.25 43.96 5.49
C ASP A 24 -3.63 43.27 5.38
N THR A 25 -3.84 42.25 6.20
CA THR A 25 -5.11 41.48 6.23
C THR A 25 -5.87 41.84 7.49
N ARG A 26 -7.16 42.15 7.34
CA ARG A 26 -8.07 42.40 8.46
C ARG A 26 -8.77 41.09 8.85
N LEU A 27 -8.07 40.24 9.56
CA LEU A 27 -8.59 38.98 10.09
C LEU A 27 -8.99 39.14 11.56
N PRO A 28 -10.03 38.45 12.03
CA PRO A 28 -10.32 38.35 13.46
C PRO A 28 -9.12 37.73 14.21
N ASP A 29 -8.89 38.19 15.44
CA ASP A 29 -7.94 37.54 16.33
C ASP A 29 -8.46 36.17 16.75
N ILE A 30 -7.60 35.18 16.75
CA ILE A 30 -7.87 33.82 17.23
C ILE A 30 -7.08 33.62 18.52
N ALA A 31 -7.77 33.21 19.59
CA ALA A 31 -7.09 32.88 20.83
C ALA A 31 -6.16 31.64 20.63
N ALA A 32 -4.97 31.69 21.22
CA ALA A 32 -4.00 30.61 21.07
C ALA A 32 -4.52 29.27 21.61
N GLU A 33 -5.39 29.30 22.63
CA GLU A 33 -6.04 28.12 23.18
C GLU A 33 -7.04 27.50 22.22
N ASP A 34 -7.83 28.32 21.50
CA ASP A 34 -8.79 27.83 20.49
C ASP A 34 -8.06 27.18 19.30
N LEU A 35 -6.97 27.82 18.86
CA LEU A 35 -6.13 27.26 17.81
C LEU A 35 -5.50 25.91 18.21
N ALA A 36 -5.03 25.80 19.46
CA ALA A 36 -4.47 24.58 20.00
C ALA A 36 -5.52 23.46 20.12
N ALA A 37 -6.74 23.80 20.59
CA ALA A 37 -7.84 22.86 20.70
C ALA A 37 -8.26 22.33 19.33
N GLU A 38 -8.45 23.21 18.35
CA GLU A 38 -8.82 22.83 16.99
C GLU A 38 -7.71 21.97 16.32
N THR A 39 -6.43 22.34 16.52
CA THR A 39 -5.30 21.53 16.04
C THR A 39 -5.35 20.10 16.60
N ALA A 40 -5.58 19.96 17.91
CA ALA A 40 -5.68 18.65 18.56
C ALA A 40 -6.87 17.84 18.07
N GLN A 41 -7.99 18.49 17.75
CA GLN A 41 -9.18 17.85 17.17
C GLN A 41 -8.88 17.32 15.77
N GLN A 42 -8.29 18.15 14.90
CA GLN A 42 -7.93 17.75 13.53
C GLN A 42 -6.87 16.65 13.51
N GLU A 43 -5.87 16.69 14.41
CA GLU A 43 -4.92 15.59 14.59
C GLU A 43 -5.61 14.28 14.99
N THR A 44 -6.59 14.37 15.89
CA THR A 44 -7.36 13.21 16.35
C THR A 44 -8.14 12.58 15.20
N GLU A 45 -8.83 13.38 14.43
CA GLU A 45 -9.59 12.92 13.26
C GLU A 45 -8.69 12.30 12.21
N ALA A 46 -7.58 12.96 11.86
CA ALA A 46 -6.61 12.46 10.88
C ALA A 46 -6.00 11.11 11.31
N LEU A 47 -5.69 10.92 12.60
CA LEU A 47 -5.14 9.67 13.10
C LEU A 47 -6.19 8.56 13.17
N ARG A 48 -7.44 8.87 13.51
CA ARG A 48 -8.54 7.90 13.51
C ARG A 48 -8.88 7.44 12.08
N ASN A 49 -8.90 8.36 11.12
CA ASN A 49 -9.12 8.03 9.72
C ASN A 49 -7.98 7.15 9.19
N PHE A 50 -6.73 7.49 9.47
CA PHE A 50 -5.57 6.65 9.11
C PHE A 50 -5.65 5.25 9.73
N GLU A 51 -6.11 5.14 10.97
CA GLU A 51 -6.32 3.86 11.66
C GLU A 51 -7.41 3.03 10.98
N ALA A 52 -8.53 3.66 10.61
CA ALA A 52 -9.64 3.00 9.91
C ALA A 52 -9.20 2.51 8.51
N ASP A 53 -8.53 3.36 7.73
CA ASP A 53 -8.00 3.02 6.42
C ASP A 53 -7.00 1.87 6.47
N ALA A 54 -6.15 1.83 7.50
CA ALA A 54 -5.21 0.75 7.71
C ALA A 54 -5.93 -0.59 7.99
N GLY A 55 -7.04 -0.54 8.72
CA GLY A 55 -7.92 -1.69 8.95
C GLY A 55 -8.57 -2.17 7.66
N VAL A 56 -9.17 -1.26 6.89
CA VAL A 56 -9.77 -1.57 5.59
C VAL A 56 -8.73 -2.21 4.65
N LEU A 57 -7.55 -1.60 4.51
CA LEU A 57 -6.48 -2.13 3.66
C LEU A 57 -6.05 -3.55 4.09
N LEU A 58 -5.91 -3.79 5.39
CA LEU A 58 -5.52 -5.10 5.90
C LEU A 58 -6.63 -6.13 5.67
N ASN A 59 -7.89 -5.80 5.96
CA ASN A 59 -9.02 -6.71 5.85
C ASN A 59 -9.31 -7.08 4.39
N VAL A 60 -9.16 -6.16 3.45
CA VAL A 60 -9.33 -6.46 2.02
C VAL A 60 -8.10 -7.20 1.46
N GLY A 61 -6.90 -6.82 1.88
CA GLY A 61 -5.68 -7.42 1.33
C GLY A 61 -5.32 -8.79 1.93
N TRP A 62 -5.73 -9.08 3.15
CA TRP A 62 -5.44 -10.36 3.81
C TRP A 62 -5.95 -11.58 3.03
N PRO A 63 -7.23 -11.65 2.63
CA PRO A 63 -7.74 -12.74 1.80
C PRO A 63 -7.00 -12.86 0.47
N ILE A 64 -6.59 -11.74 -0.15
CA ILE A 64 -5.84 -11.75 -1.41
C ILE A 64 -4.47 -12.41 -1.22
N LEU A 65 -3.76 -12.07 -0.14
CA LEU A 65 -2.43 -12.66 0.13
C LEU A 65 -2.52 -14.13 0.54
N THR A 66 -3.58 -14.57 1.19
CA THR A 66 -3.76 -15.96 1.64
C THR A 66 -4.23 -16.88 0.51
N ALA A 67 -5.18 -16.44 -0.31
CA ALA A 67 -5.80 -17.26 -1.36
C ALA A 67 -4.89 -17.49 -2.58
N ASN A 68 -3.80 -16.75 -2.71
CA ASN A 68 -2.97 -16.75 -3.90
C ASN A 68 -1.55 -17.28 -3.69
N THR A 69 -1.31 -18.03 -2.63
CA THR A 69 0.03 -18.56 -2.29
C THR A 69 0.64 -19.41 -3.39
N GLU A 70 -0.16 -20.20 -4.12
CA GLU A 70 0.31 -21.02 -5.25
C GLU A 70 0.75 -20.18 -6.46
N LEU A 71 0.25 -18.94 -6.58
CA LEU A 71 0.60 -18.00 -7.64
C LEU A 71 1.71 -17.02 -7.24
N CYS A 72 2.20 -17.10 -6.01
CA CYS A 72 3.24 -16.22 -5.51
C CYS A 72 4.63 -16.88 -5.53
N PRO A 73 5.66 -16.21 -6.08
CA PRO A 73 7.02 -16.76 -6.16
C PRO A 73 7.68 -16.93 -4.79
N LYS A 74 7.16 -16.24 -3.77
CA LYS A 74 7.61 -16.31 -2.38
C LYS A 74 6.43 -16.31 -1.46
N ILE A 75 6.46 -17.19 -0.48
CA ILE A 75 5.45 -17.34 0.55
C ILE A 75 6.12 -17.36 1.94
N ARG A 76 5.37 -16.98 2.98
CA ARG A 76 5.79 -17.04 4.37
C ARG A 76 4.63 -17.38 5.29
N GLN A 77 4.92 -17.85 6.48
CA GLN A 77 3.92 -17.94 7.53
C GLN A 77 3.51 -16.55 8.03
N SER A 78 2.25 -16.42 8.40
CA SER A 78 1.71 -15.17 8.94
C SER A 78 0.53 -15.43 9.86
N ILE A 79 0.33 -14.52 10.79
CA ILE A 79 -0.80 -14.54 11.73
C ILE A 79 -1.81 -13.41 11.47
N GLY A 80 -1.56 -12.55 10.48
CA GLY A 80 -2.49 -11.50 10.06
C GLY A 80 -2.49 -10.25 10.94
N VAL A 81 -1.33 -9.79 11.40
CA VAL A 81 -1.20 -8.58 12.20
C VAL A 81 -0.36 -7.51 11.52
N LYS A 82 -0.58 -6.27 11.92
CA LYS A 82 0.28 -5.12 11.69
C LYS A 82 0.68 -4.50 13.02
N THR A 83 1.93 -4.10 13.14
CA THR A 83 2.43 -3.37 14.31
C THR A 83 2.76 -1.93 13.95
N HIS A 84 2.78 -1.07 14.95
CA HIS A 84 3.25 0.30 14.85
C HIS A 84 4.16 0.67 16.03
N THR A 85 4.92 1.74 15.83
CA THR A 85 5.68 2.45 16.86
C THR A 85 5.52 3.96 16.62
N LEU A 86 6.06 4.81 17.48
CA LEU A 86 6.13 6.25 17.21
C LEU A 86 6.82 6.59 15.89
N LYS A 87 7.79 5.76 15.46
CA LYS A 87 8.50 5.95 14.18
C LYS A 87 7.62 5.72 12.96
N SER A 88 6.50 5.03 13.12
CA SER A 88 5.51 4.84 12.05
C SER A 88 4.79 6.13 11.65
N TYR A 89 4.94 7.20 12.44
CA TYR A 89 4.24 8.48 12.25
C TYR A 89 5.21 9.62 11.98
N PRO A 90 4.79 10.64 11.19
CA PRO A 90 5.55 11.88 11.02
C PRO A 90 5.88 12.52 12.38
N LYS A 91 7.04 13.12 12.51
CA LYS A 91 7.50 13.69 13.81
C LYS A 91 6.47 14.57 14.51
N ARG A 92 5.74 15.40 13.73
CA ARG A 92 4.71 16.31 14.25
C ARG A 92 3.48 15.58 14.81
N MET A 93 3.15 14.39 14.28
CA MET A 93 1.99 13.58 14.67
C MET A 93 2.28 12.60 15.83
N ARG A 94 3.53 12.45 16.25
CA ARG A 94 3.92 11.43 17.25
C ARG A 94 3.25 11.61 18.60
N GLY A 95 3.12 12.87 19.07
CA GLY A 95 2.41 13.18 20.31
C GLY A 95 0.93 12.76 20.25
N GLY A 96 0.26 13.07 19.13
CA GLY A 96 -1.10 12.60 18.87
C GLY A 96 -1.18 11.08 18.78
N ALA A 97 -0.26 10.44 18.04
CA ALA A 97 -0.24 8.98 17.90
C ALA A 97 -0.03 8.25 19.24
N ALA A 98 0.81 8.78 20.13
CA ALA A 98 0.95 8.24 21.48
C ALA A 98 -0.36 8.33 22.26
N ARG A 99 -0.99 9.50 22.28
CA ARG A 99 -2.20 9.77 23.06
C ARG A 99 -3.43 9.03 22.52
N ILE A 100 -3.60 8.96 21.19
CA ILE A 100 -4.84 8.51 20.54
C ILE A 100 -4.76 7.03 20.14
N LEU A 101 -3.59 6.58 19.67
CA LEU A 101 -3.38 5.24 19.14
C LEU A 101 -2.53 4.35 20.06
N GLY A 102 -2.05 4.89 21.19
CA GLY A 102 -1.21 4.15 22.13
C GLY A 102 0.18 3.79 21.58
N ALA A 103 0.66 4.50 20.55
CA ALA A 103 1.97 4.27 19.98
C ALA A 103 3.09 4.71 20.94
N ASP A 104 4.10 3.85 21.13
CA ASP A 104 5.33 4.15 21.85
C ASP A 104 6.57 3.67 21.07
N GLU A 105 7.70 3.53 21.69
CA GLU A 105 8.90 3.00 21.03
C GLU A 105 8.84 1.47 20.84
N THR A 106 7.91 0.80 21.54
CA THR A 106 7.72 -0.65 21.47
C THR A 106 6.79 -1.01 20.32
N PRO A 107 7.09 -2.00 19.48
CA PRO A 107 6.16 -2.49 18.47
C PRO A 107 4.89 -3.07 19.10
N ARG A 108 3.76 -2.37 18.94
CA ARG A 108 2.44 -2.82 19.41
C ARG A 108 1.57 -3.24 18.27
N ILE A 109 0.66 -4.18 18.50
CA ILE A 109 -0.35 -4.57 17.52
C ILE A 109 -1.23 -3.36 17.21
N PHE A 110 -1.22 -2.94 15.95
CA PHE A 110 -1.98 -1.81 15.42
C PHE A 110 -3.27 -2.27 14.74
N GLN A 111 -3.17 -3.28 13.87
CA GLN A 111 -4.31 -3.86 13.16
C GLN A 111 -4.21 -5.38 13.17
N ILE A 112 -5.37 -6.03 13.12
CA ILE A 112 -5.52 -7.49 13.07
C ILE A 112 -6.52 -7.77 11.96
N ALA A 113 -6.14 -8.61 10.99
CA ALA A 113 -7.03 -8.98 9.90
C ALA A 113 -8.20 -9.84 10.42
N ASP A 114 -9.41 -9.56 9.96
CA ASP A 114 -10.59 -10.31 10.32
C ASP A 114 -10.44 -11.80 9.91
N GLY A 115 -10.85 -12.71 10.79
CA GLY A 115 -10.72 -14.15 10.57
C GLY A 115 -9.29 -14.69 10.50
N SER A 116 -8.28 -13.86 10.75
CA SER A 116 -6.87 -14.29 10.78
C SER A 116 -6.56 -15.15 11.98
N PRO A 117 -5.43 -15.93 11.96
CA PRO A 117 -4.98 -16.68 13.11
C PRO A 117 -4.85 -15.84 14.39
N ALA A 118 -4.38 -14.59 14.29
CA ALA A 118 -4.28 -13.70 15.44
C ALA A 118 -5.65 -13.30 16.00
N ALA A 119 -6.63 -13.00 15.14
CA ALA A 119 -8.00 -12.71 15.55
C ALA A 119 -8.62 -13.90 16.28
N LEU A 120 -8.49 -15.11 15.72
CA LEU A 120 -9.02 -16.34 16.29
C LEU A 120 -8.34 -16.72 17.62
N ALA A 121 -7.04 -16.42 17.77
CA ALA A 121 -6.28 -16.65 19.01
C ALA A 121 -6.56 -15.61 20.10
N GLY A 122 -7.35 -14.55 19.82
CA GLY A 122 -7.67 -13.51 20.79
C GLY A 122 -6.57 -12.48 21.01
N VAL A 123 -5.66 -12.30 20.04
CA VAL A 123 -4.73 -11.16 20.00
C VAL A 123 -5.54 -9.87 19.95
N ARG A 124 -5.11 -8.82 20.64
CA ARG A 124 -5.80 -7.53 20.70
C ARG A 124 -4.89 -6.40 20.26
N ARG A 125 -5.49 -5.34 19.82
CA ARG A 125 -4.78 -4.08 19.58
C ARG A 125 -4.11 -3.59 20.85
N GLY A 126 -2.89 -3.06 20.73
CA GLY A 126 -2.06 -2.65 21.86
C GLY A 126 -1.23 -3.78 22.48
N ASP A 127 -1.51 -5.06 22.19
CA ASP A 127 -0.64 -6.16 22.62
C ASP A 127 0.77 -5.98 22.07
N VAL A 128 1.76 -6.45 22.84
CA VAL A 128 3.15 -6.57 22.39
C VAL A 128 3.48 -8.06 22.31
N ILE A 129 3.79 -8.55 21.12
CA ILE A 129 4.32 -9.92 20.99
C ILE A 129 5.77 -9.92 21.51
N VAL A 130 6.09 -10.87 22.36
CA VAL A 130 7.40 -10.98 23.00
C VAL A 130 8.07 -12.33 22.71
N ASP A 131 9.39 -12.31 22.71
CA ASP A 131 10.23 -13.51 22.63
C ASP A 131 10.33 -14.23 23.99
N ALA A 132 11.06 -15.34 24.03
CA ALA A 132 11.28 -16.12 25.24
C ALA A 132 11.99 -15.35 26.38
N ALA A 133 12.70 -14.26 26.04
CA ALA A 133 13.34 -13.38 27.02
C ALA A 133 12.39 -12.23 27.47
N GLY A 134 11.15 -12.19 27.00
CA GLY A 134 10.16 -11.17 27.32
C GLY A 134 10.41 -9.82 26.63
N LYS A 135 11.28 -9.78 25.60
CA LYS A 135 11.53 -8.60 24.77
C LYS A 135 10.58 -8.58 23.58
N PRO A 136 10.27 -7.40 23.03
CA PRO A 136 9.46 -7.31 21.82
C PRO A 136 10.05 -8.18 20.71
N ALA A 137 9.23 -9.10 20.16
CA ALA A 137 9.64 -10.01 19.11
C ALA A 137 9.75 -9.29 17.77
N GLU A 138 10.77 -9.64 16.99
CA GLU A 138 10.86 -9.26 15.59
C GLU A 138 9.97 -10.21 14.77
N LEU A 139 8.89 -9.67 14.17
CA LEU A 139 7.89 -10.48 13.44
C LEU A 139 8.36 -10.89 12.05
N SER A 140 9.62 -11.28 11.92
CA SER A 140 10.25 -11.75 10.70
C SER A 140 11.50 -12.57 11.02
N GLY A 141 12.00 -13.30 10.01
CA GLY A 141 13.24 -14.07 10.14
C GLY A 141 13.08 -15.42 10.82
N THR A 142 14.22 -16.09 11.05
CA THR A 142 14.25 -17.50 11.51
C THR A 142 13.62 -17.69 12.88
N ALA A 143 13.92 -16.81 13.84
CA ALA A 143 13.38 -16.89 15.20
C ALA A 143 11.86 -16.77 15.23
N TRP A 144 11.30 -15.86 14.43
CA TRP A 144 9.86 -15.71 14.29
C TRP A 144 9.21 -16.95 13.66
N ASN A 145 9.78 -17.48 12.59
CA ASN A 145 9.27 -18.69 11.95
C ASN A 145 9.29 -19.89 12.90
N ALA A 146 10.37 -20.06 13.67
CA ALA A 146 10.44 -21.12 14.69
C ALA A 146 9.34 -20.97 15.76
N ALA A 147 9.08 -19.74 16.23
CA ALA A 147 7.99 -19.49 17.17
C ALA A 147 6.61 -19.83 16.57
N LEU A 148 6.41 -19.56 15.28
CA LEU A 148 5.17 -19.92 14.58
C LEU A 148 5.04 -21.44 14.37
N ASP A 149 6.14 -22.16 14.18
CA ASP A 149 6.14 -23.64 14.07
C ASP A 149 5.74 -24.31 15.40
N GLU A 150 6.02 -23.68 16.54
CA GLU A 150 5.56 -24.12 17.86
C GLU A 150 4.06 -23.87 18.09
N LYS A 151 3.39 -23.15 17.18
CA LYS A 151 1.96 -22.80 17.23
C LYS A 151 1.53 -22.10 18.53
N THR A 152 2.45 -21.35 19.12
CA THR A 152 2.23 -20.59 20.34
C THR A 152 2.98 -19.26 20.26
N ILE A 153 2.31 -18.18 20.64
CA ILE A 153 2.93 -16.86 20.79
C ILE A 153 2.69 -16.33 22.20
N THR A 154 3.64 -15.57 22.70
CA THR A 154 3.50 -14.87 23.97
C THR A 154 3.23 -13.40 23.70
N VAL A 155 2.20 -12.85 24.36
CA VAL A 155 1.86 -11.42 24.27
C VAL A 155 1.84 -10.79 25.65
N LYS A 156 2.30 -9.53 25.73
CA LYS A 156 2.08 -8.64 26.87
C LYS A 156 0.86 -7.76 26.57
N ARG A 157 -0.10 -7.80 27.49
CA ARG A 157 -1.34 -7.01 27.49
C ARG A 157 -1.44 -6.23 28.78
N GLY A 158 -1.01 -4.97 28.78
CA GLY A 158 -0.76 -4.24 30.02
C GLY A 158 0.31 -4.92 30.84
N GLU A 159 0.00 -5.26 32.08
CA GLU A 159 0.89 -5.99 33.01
C GLU A 159 0.81 -7.52 32.86
N GLU A 160 -0.18 -8.02 32.14
CA GLU A 160 -0.38 -9.46 31.97
C GLU A 160 0.51 -10.02 30.85
N THR A 161 1.03 -11.24 31.07
CA THR A 161 1.70 -12.02 30.04
C THR A 161 0.86 -13.24 29.72
N LEU A 162 0.44 -13.36 28.47
CA LEU A 162 -0.47 -14.40 28.00
C LEU A 162 0.22 -15.26 26.95
N SER A 163 0.08 -16.59 27.08
CA SER A 163 0.46 -17.54 26.05
C SER A 163 -0.78 -17.89 25.22
N LEU A 164 -0.73 -17.65 23.92
CA LEU A 164 -1.85 -17.86 23.01
C LEU A 164 -1.50 -18.95 21.99
N ALA A 165 -2.36 -19.98 21.93
CA ALA A 165 -2.27 -20.96 20.86
C ALA A 165 -2.65 -20.31 19.52
N ILE A 166 -1.83 -20.51 18.50
CA ILE A 166 -2.03 -19.88 17.19
C ILE A 166 -1.71 -20.86 16.06
N ASN A 167 -2.52 -20.85 15.02
CA ASN A 167 -2.28 -21.66 13.83
C ASN A 167 -1.96 -20.74 12.66
N PRO A 168 -0.68 -20.43 12.39
CA PRO A 168 -0.29 -19.55 11.30
C PRO A 168 -0.68 -20.15 9.97
N VAL A 169 -0.92 -19.28 8.98
CA VAL A 169 -1.23 -19.65 7.60
C VAL A 169 -0.16 -19.15 6.65
N MET A 170 -0.01 -19.82 5.51
CA MET A 170 0.86 -19.34 4.46
C MET A 170 0.22 -18.15 3.74
N VAL A 171 1.03 -17.15 3.43
CA VAL A 171 0.63 -15.97 2.65
C VAL A 171 1.69 -15.66 1.60
N CYS A 172 1.30 -14.97 0.54
CA CYS A 172 2.24 -14.32 -0.37
C CYS A 172 3.16 -13.37 0.41
N ASP A 173 4.48 -13.48 0.24
CA ASP A 173 5.47 -12.70 1.01
C ASP A 173 5.58 -11.26 0.53
N TYR A 174 4.47 -10.51 0.67
CA TYR A 174 4.38 -9.09 0.39
C TYR A 174 3.73 -8.34 1.55
N ASN A 175 4.14 -7.08 1.74
CA ASN A 175 3.62 -6.25 2.82
C ASN A 175 2.58 -5.27 2.29
N LEU A 176 1.42 -5.21 2.89
CA LEU A 176 0.45 -4.13 2.68
C LEU A 176 0.95 -2.89 3.42
N ARG A 177 1.01 -1.73 2.77
CA ARG A 177 1.44 -0.46 3.36
C ARG A 177 0.43 0.63 3.04
N LEU A 178 0.09 1.41 4.03
CA LEU A 178 -0.69 2.63 3.89
C LEU A 178 0.23 3.84 3.97
N THR A 179 0.04 4.80 3.08
CA THR A 179 0.74 6.09 3.10
C THR A 179 -0.28 7.21 3.19
N GLN A 180 -0.12 8.11 4.16
CA GLN A 180 -0.99 9.27 4.30
C GLN A 180 -0.73 10.27 3.16
N SER A 181 -1.64 10.33 2.22
CA SER A 181 -1.60 11.22 1.05
C SER A 181 -2.98 11.31 0.41
N ALA A 182 -3.41 12.51 0.09
CA ALA A 182 -4.66 12.75 -0.65
C ALA A 182 -4.60 12.35 -2.13
N ALA A 183 -3.41 12.03 -2.68
CA ALA A 183 -3.27 11.56 -4.05
C ALA A 183 -3.95 10.20 -4.20
N ILE A 184 -4.72 10.01 -5.26
CA ILE A 184 -5.29 8.70 -5.63
C ILE A 184 -4.17 7.90 -6.29
N ASN A 185 -3.47 7.07 -5.50
CA ASN A 185 -2.32 6.32 -5.98
C ASN A 185 -2.13 4.99 -5.24
N ALA A 186 -1.61 4.00 -5.98
CA ALA A 186 -1.12 2.74 -5.47
C ALA A 186 0.15 2.35 -6.23
N TYR A 187 1.04 1.60 -5.62
CA TYR A 187 2.25 1.12 -6.29
C TYR A 187 2.87 -0.09 -5.60
N ALA A 188 3.52 -0.90 -6.42
CA ALA A 188 4.33 -2.04 -6.02
C ALA A 188 5.82 -1.72 -6.14
N ASP A 189 6.64 -2.18 -5.20
CA ASP A 189 8.10 -1.97 -5.21
C ASP A 189 8.92 -3.28 -5.23
N GLY A 190 8.27 -4.41 -5.48
CA GLY A 190 8.88 -5.74 -5.45
C GLY A 190 8.78 -6.43 -4.08
N ARG A 191 8.40 -5.70 -3.03
CA ARG A 191 8.25 -6.20 -1.66
C ARG A 191 6.97 -5.71 -0.98
N ASN A 192 6.55 -4.52 -1.29
CA ASN A 192 5.37 -3.89 -0.69
C ASN A 192 4.29 -3.65 -1.75
N LEU A 193 3.04 -3.64 -1.29
CA LEU A 193 1.86 -3.14 -1.98
C LEU A 193 1.44 -1.90 -1.21
N THR A 194 1.69 -0.72 -1.76
CA THR A 194 1.45 0.54 -1.06
C THR A 194 0.22 1.23 -1.62
N MET A 195 -0.72 1.58 -0.75
CA MET A 195 -1.90 2.38 -1.05
C MET A 195 -1.79 3.74 -0.35
N THR A 196 -2.30 4.77 -0.98
CA THR A 196 -2.51 6.07 -0.32
C THR A 196 -3.89 6.11 0.34
N THR A 197 -4.06 6.95 1.38
CA THR A 197 -5.39 7.20 1.96
C THR A 197 -6.36 7.71 0.90
N GLY A 198 -5.92 8.60 -0.02
CA GLY A 198 -6.76 9.05 -1.14
C GLY A 198 -7.18 7.93 -2.11
N MET A 199 -6.43 6.84 -2.24
CA MET A 199 -6.85 5.66 -3.00
C MET A 199 -7.93 4.87 -2.25
N ILE A 200 -7.78 4.70 -0.93
CA ILE A 200 -8.81 4.06 -0.09
C ILE A 200 -10.13 4.83 -0.18
N ASP A 201 -10.09 6.15 -0.01
CA ASP A 201 -11.27 7.03 -0.11
C ASP A 201 -11.92 7.01 -1.50
N PHE A 202 -11.11 6.85 -2.55
CA PHE A 202 -11.60 6.83 -3.93
C PHE A 202 -12.29 5.50 -4.28
N ALA A 203 -11.85 4.38 -3.72
CA ALA A 203 -12.48 3.08 -3.91
C ALA A 203 -13.87 3.06 -3.27
N LYS A 204 -14.89 2.65 -4.04
CA LYS A 204 -16.29 2.68 -3.59
C LYS A 204 -16.75 1.39 -2.93
N SER A 205 -15.91 0.36 -2.95
CA SER A 205 -16.21 -0.95 -2.36
C SER A 205 -14.94 -1.75 -2.15
N ASP A 206 -15.03 -2.76 -1.31
CA ASP A 206 -13.96 -3.74 -1.11
C ASP A 206 -13.57 -4.44 -2.42
N ASN A 207 -14.51 -4.66 -3.34
CA ASN A 207 -14.21 -5.24 -4.65
C ASN A 207 -13.29 -4.33 -5.49
N GLU A 208 -13.52 -3.01 -5.49
CA GLU A 208 -12.65 -2.08 -6.19
C GLU A 208 -11.28 -1.96 -5.54
N LEU A 209 -11.23 -1.95 -4.21
CA LEU A 209 -9.97 -1.98 -3.49
C LEU A 209 -9.21 -3.30 -3.72
N ALA A 210 -9.93 -4.42 -3.76
CA ALA A 210 -9.37 -5.73 -4.09
C ALA A 210 -8.80 -5.79 -5.51
N LEU A 211 -9.46 -5.12 -6.49
CA LEU A 211 -8.91 -4.96 -7.83
C LEU A 211 -7.54 -4.27 -7.79
N ILE A 212 -7.43 -3.16 -7.06
CA ILE A 212 -6.18 -2.40 -6.99
C ILE A 212 -5.09 -3.18 -6.25
N ILE A 213 -5.42 -3.81 -5.12
CA ILE A 213 -4.47 -4.66 -4.39
C ILE A 213 -4.01 -5.84 -5.27
N GLY A 214 -4.94 -6.47 -5.99
CA GLY A 214 -4.64 -7.55 -6.94
C GLY A 214 -3.74 -7.09 -8.08
N HIS A 215 -3.98 -5.91 -8.65
CA HIS A 215 -3.16 -5.29 -9.68
C HIS A 215 -1.72 -5.05 -9.19
N GLU A 216 -1.55 -4.46 -8.02
CA GLU A 216 -0.22 -4.23 -7.44
C GLU A 216 0.49 -5.55 -7.06
N LEU A 217 -0.27 -6.55 -6.58
CA LEU A 217 0.24 -7.89 -6.39
C LEU A 217 0.73 -8.49 -7.72
N GLY A 218 -0.01 -8.27 -8.80
CA GLY A 218 0.37 -8.66 -10.16
C GLY A 218 1.71 -8.08 -10.57
N HIS A 219 1.95 -6.79 -10.35
CA HIS A 219 3.25 -6.19 -10.62
C HIS A 219 4.40 -6.86 -9.87
N ASN A 220 4.19 -7.22 -8.62
CA ASN A 220 5.22 -7.89 -7.81
C ASN A 220 5.44 -9.35 -8.24
N THR A 221 4.38 -10.14 -8.40
CA THR A 221 4.45 -11.58 -8.72
C THR A 221 4.99 -11.83 -10.12
N MET A 222 4.62 -10.99 -11.10
CA MET A 222 5.09 -11.05 -12.49
C MET A 222 6.48 -10.42 -12.68
N GLY A 223 7.06 -9.84 -11.61
CA GLY A 223 8.39 -9.23 -11.64
C GLY A 223 8.48 -7.96 -12.47
N HIS A 224 7.37 -7.24 -12.66
CA HIS A 224 7.30 -6.02 -13.48
C HIS A 224 8.21 -4.92 -12.97
N VAL A 225 8.34 -4.76 -11.65
CA VAL A 225 9.24 -3.77 -11.03
C VAL A 225 10.66 -3.95 -11.52
N ARG A 226 11.21 -5.17 -11.45
CA ARG A 226 12.56 -5.48 -11.93
C ARG A 226 12.69 -5.33 -13.45
N LYS A 227 11.70 -5.81 -14.22
CA LYS A 227 11.67 -5.70 -15.68
C LYS A 227 11.57 -4.24 -16.12
N SER A 228 10.81 -3.40 -15.41
CA SER A 228 10.67 -1.97 -15.71
C SER A 228 11.98 -1.21 -15.48
N ILE A 229 12.70 -1.50 -14.39
CA ILE A 229 14.03 -0.91 -14.13
C ILE A 229 15.00 -1.29 -15.27
N LEU A 230 15.04 -2.57 -15.65
CA LEU A 230 15.89 -3.04 -16.74
C LEU A 230 15.54 -2.37 -18.07
N ASN A 231 14.24 -2.32 -18.42
CA ASN A 231 13.77 -1.68 -19.63
C ASN A 231 14.08 -0.18 -19.66
N TYR A 232 13.94 0.52 -18.52
CA TYR A 232 14.30 1.92 -18.40
C TYR A 232 15.80 2.16 -18.70
N ILE A 233 16.66 1.31 -18.18
CA ILE A 233 18.12 1.37 -18.43
C ILE A 233 18.42 1.10 -19.91
N ILE A 234 17.86 0.03 -20.48
CA ILE A 234 18.13 -0.37 -21.88
C ILE A 234 17.54 0.63 -22.88
N SER A 235 16.38 1.24 -22.58
CA SER A 235 15.69 2.18 -23.48
C SER A 235 16.07 3.65 -23.27
N PHE A 236 17.10 3.92 -22.47
CA PHE A 236 17.53 5.29 -22.14
C PHE A 236 16.40 6.17 -21.61
N GLY A 237 15.55 5.61 -20.72
CA GLY A 237 14.46 6.34 -20.07
C GLY A 237 13.10 6.23 -20.76
N GLY A 238 12.94 5.36 -21.74
CA GLY A 238 11.66 5.14 -22.44
C GLY A 238 10.67 4.34 -21.58
N THR A 239 9.47 4.91 -21.32
CA THR A 239 8.38 4.26 -20.56
C THR A 239 7.38 3.52 -21.45
N ARG A 240 7.55 3.57 -22.78
CA ARG A 240 6.66 2.95 -23.77
C ARG A 240 6.49 1.44 -23.59
N TYR A 241 7.50 0.79 -23.03
CA TYR A 241 7.56 -0.67 -22.86
C TYR A 241 6.85 -1.17 -21.59
N THR A 242 6.29 -0.28 -20.76
CA THR A 242 5.59 -0.70 -19.52
C THR A 242 4.11 -1.02 -19.73
N ARG A 243 3.49 -0.60 -20.84
CA ARG A 243 2.07 -0.82 -21.13
C ARG A 243 1.63 -2.29 -21.13
N PRO A 244 2.39 -3.23 -21.70
CA PRO A 244 2.02 -4.65 -21.61
C PRO A 244 1.97 -5.15 -20.16
N PHE A 245 2.84 -4.64 -19.29
CA PHE A 245 2.87 -5.01 -17.87
C PHE A 245 1.62 -4.54 -17.11
N GLU A 246 1.06 -3.39 -17.49
CA GLU A 246 -0.19 -2.91 -16.92
C GLU A 246 -1.38 -3.81 -17.29
N SER A 247 -1.45 -4.21 -18.57
CA SER A 247 -2.49 -5.12 -19.03
C SER A 247 -2.37 -6.52 -18.41
N GLU A 248 -1.14 -6.99 -18.21
CA GLU A 248 -0.86 -8.25 -17.52
C GLU A 248 -1.24 -8.14 -16.02
N ALA A 249 -0.88 -7.04 -15.34
CA ALA A 249 -1.24 -6.80 -13.95
C ALA A 249 -2.76 -6.69 -13.75
N ASP A 250 -3.48 -6.01 -14.67
CA ASP A 250 -4.95 -5.96 -14.66
C ASP A 250 -5.56 -7.36 -14.78
N TYR A 251 -5.05 -8.16 -15.70
CA TYR A 251 -5.55 -9.51 -15.97
C TYR A 251 -5.33 -10.44 -14.76
N VAL A 252 -4.10 -10.55 -14.26
CA VAL A 252 -3.82 -11.41 -13.10
C VAL A 252 -4.47 -10.87 -11.81
N GLY A 253 -4.57 -9.56 -11.69
CA GLY A 253 -5.20 -8.90 -10.54
C GLY A 253 -6.66 -9.29 -10.37
N LEU A 254 -7.41 -9.44 -11.47
CA LEU A 254 -8.79 -9.97 -11.45
C LEU A 254 -8.84 -11.40 -10.94
N TYR A 255 -7.89 -12.24 -11.33
CA TYR A 255 -7.81 -13.60 -10.80
C TYR A 255 -7.50 -13.61 -9.31
N TYR A 256 -6.56 -12.75 -8.87
CA TYR A 256 -6.20 -12.68 -7.46
C TYR A 256 -7.38 -12.25 -6.57
N MET A 257 -8.16 -11.25 -6.99
CA MET A 257 -9.34 -10.86 -6.25
C MET A 257 -10.45 -11.92 -6.27
N ALA A 258 -10.71 -12.56 -7.43
CA ALA A 258 -11.74 -13.58 -7.56
C ALA A 258 -11.43 -14.83 -6.71
N ARG A 259 -10.16 -15.25 -6.64
CA ARG A 259 -9.69 -16.33 -5.77
C ARG A 259 -9.85 -16.02 -4.28
N ALA A 260 -9.74 -14.76 -3.92
CA ALA A 260 -9.94 -14.26 -2.56
C ALA A 260 -11.43 -14.07 -2.19
N GLY A 261 -12.36 -14.41 -3.09
CA GLY A 261 -13.81 -14.32 -2.86
C GLY A 261 -14.41 -12.96 -3.20
N TYR A 262 -13.65 -12.03 -3.75
CA TYR A 262 -14.17 -10.75 -4.22
C TYR A 262 -14.80 -10.88 -5.61
N SER A 263 -15.89 -10.13 -5.82
CA SER A 263 -16.54 -10.13 -7.13
C SER A 263 -15.78 -9.29 -8.14
N PRO A 264 -15.32 -9.86 -9.26
CA PRO A 264 -14.71 -9.09 -10.32
C PRO A 264 -15.73 -8.29 -11.16
N GLN A 265 -17.04 -8.51 -10.98
CA GLN A 265 -18.07 -7.87 -11.76
C GLN A 265 -18.26 -6.40 -11.38
N GLY A 266 -18.28 -5.51 -12.39
CA GLY A 266 -18.53 -4.08 -12.20
C GLY A 266 -17.33 -3.25 -11.76
N VAL A 267 -16.19 -3.89 -11.41
CA VAL A 267 -14.98 -3.17 -10.93
C VAL A 267 -14.31 -2.34 -12.03
N GLU A 268 -14.56 -2.65 -13.30
CA GLU A 268 -14.07 -1.87 -14.44
C GLU A 268 -14.54 -0.41 -14.41
N LYS A 269 -15.65 -0.12 -13.71
CA LYS A 269 -16.16 1.24 -13.48
C LYS A 269 -15.21 2.12 -12.70
N PHE A 270 -14.31 1.53 -11.92
CA PHE A 270 -13.22 2.24 -11.26
C PHE A 270 -12.41 3.07 -12.28
N TRP A 271 -12.02 2.46 -13.41
CA TRP A 271 -11.25 3.14 -14.44
C TRP A 271 -12.04 4.24 -15.17
N GLN A 272 -13.35 4.09 -15.30
CA GLN A 272 -14.21 5.15 -15.85
C GLN A 272 -14.23 6.37 -14.93
N ARG A 273 -14.36 6.16 -13.61
CA ARG A 273 -14.30 7.27 -12.65
C ARG A 273 -12.91 7.91 -12.62
N LEU A 274 -11.85 7.12 -12.64
CA LEU A 274 -10.49 7.65 -12.67
C LEU A 274 -10.25 8.48 -13.96
N ALA A 275 -10.79 8.03 -15.09
CA ALA A 275 -10.75 8.77 -16.35
C ALA A 275 -11.47 10.11 -16.26
N SER A 276 -12.59 10.21 -15.53
CA SER A 276 -13.36 11.44 -15.39
C SER A 276 -12.61 12.55 -14.67
N ILE A 277 -11.72 12.21 -13.74
CA ILE A 277 -10.86 13.18 -13.02
C ILE A 277 -9.53 13.44 -13.71
N ALA A 278 -9.15 12.60 -14.69
CA ALA A 278 -7.93 12.74 -15.47
C ALA A 278 -8.19 12.60 -16.99
N PRO A 279 -9.03 13.46 -17.61
CA PRO A 279 -9.57 13.23 -18.96
C PRO A 279 -8.51 13.19 -20.06
N LYS A 280 -7.33 13.79 -19.85
CA LYS A 280 -6.21 13.69 -20.81
C LYS A 280 -5.72 12.25 -21.02
N SER A 281 -5.92 11.36 -20.06
CA SER A 281 -5.52 9.95 -20.12
C SER A 281 -6.47 9.08 -20.93
N ILE A 282 -7.66 9.57 -21.28
CA ILE A 282 -8.61 8.87 -22.17
C ILE A 282 -8.01 8.68 -23.57
N HIS A 283 -7.30 9.69 -24.08
CA HIS A 283 -6.78 9.70 -25.45
C HIS A 283 -5.27 9.53 -25.55
N ARG A 284 -4.55 9.63 -24.44
CA ARG A 284 -3.09 9.57 -24.43
C ARG A 284 -2.61 8.50 -23.46
N ALA A 285 -2.16 7.38 -24.01
CA ALA A 285 -1.40 6.40 -23.29
C ALA A 285 0.03 6.94 -23.05
N LYS A 286 0.40 7.17 -21.80
CA LYS A 286 1.78 7.51 -21.41
C LYS A 286 2.50 6.23 -20.93
N THR A 287 2.58 6.04 -19.65
CA THR A 287 3.15 4.85 -19.00
C THR A 287 2.17 3.69 -18.93
N HIS A 288 0.86 4.00 -18.89
CA HIS A 288 -0.22 3.01 -18.81
C HIS A 288 -1.02 2.98 -20.12
N PRO A 289 -1.72 1.88 -20.45
CA PRO A 289 -2.73 1.84 -21.50
C PRO A 289 -3.81 2.91 -21.29
N THR A 290 -4.57 3.24 -22.33
CA THR A 290 -5.72 4.13 -22.17
C THR A 290 -6.78 3.47 -21.27
N TYR A 291 -7.53 4.28 -20.53
CA TYR A 291 -8.61 3.74 -19.68
C TYR A 291 -9.69 2.98 -20.44
N PRO A 292 -10.10 3.38 -21.67
CA PRO A 292 -11.00 2.56 -22.50
C PRO A 292 -10.42 1.16 -22.82
N GLU A 293 -9.12 1.07 -23.13
CA GLU A 293 -8.46 -0.22 -23.38
C GLU A 293 -8.45 -1.10 -22.13
N ARG A 294 -8.07 -0.54 -20.95
CA ARG A 294 -8.12 -1.26 -19.67
C ARG A 294 -9.54 -1.76 -19.36
N TYR A 295 -10.55 -0.91 -19.54
CA TYR A 295 -11.94 -1.27 -19.35
C TYR A 295 -12.35 -2.51 -20.16
N LEU A 296 -12.06 -2.51 -21.46
CA LEU A 296 -12.43 -3.61 -22.36
C LEU A 296 -11.68 -4.92 -22.04
N ARG A 297 -10.38 -4.82 -21.68
CA ARG A 297 -9.59 -5.98 -21.27
C ARG A 297 -10.10 -6.60 -19.97
N LEU A 298 -10.46 -5.78 -18.99
CA LEU A 298 -11.08 -6.26 -17.75
C LEU A 298 -12.42 -6.95 -18.01
N LYS A 299 -13.26 -6.40 -18.88
CA LYS A 299 -14.52 -7.05 -19.27
C LYS A 299 -14.30 -8.44 -19.87
N SER A 300 -13.34 -8.58 -20.78
CA SER A 300 -12.99 -9.88 -21.36
C SER A 300 -12.48 -10.87 -20.30
N ALA A 301 -11.67 -10.42 -19.35
CA ALA A 301 -11.17 -11.26 -18.26
C ALA A 301 -12.29 -11.65 -17.26
N GLN A 302 -13.27 -10.77 -17.01
CA GLN A 302 -14.45 -11.08 -16.20
C GLN A 302 -15.27 -12.21 -16.83
N ASP A 303 -15.50 -12.16 -18.14
CA ASP A 303 -16.24 -13.21 -18.88
C ASP A 303 -15.49 -14.55 -18.82
N GLU A 304 -14.16 -14.53 -18.93
CA GLU A 304 -13.31 -15.71 -18.77
C GLU A 304 -13.41 -16.32 -17.36
N ILE A 305 -13.30 -15.49 -16.32
CA ILE A 305 -13.43 -15.92 -14.93
C ILE A 305 -14.83 -16.51 -14.68
N ALA A 306 -15.89 -15.84 -15.15
CA ALA A 306 -17.26 -16.31 -14.99
C ALA A 306 -17.49 -17.66 -15.68
N ALA A 307 -16.92 -17.85 -16.87
CA ALA A 307 -17.00 -19.14 -17.59
C ALA A 307 -16.29 -20.25 -16.79
N LYS A 308 -15.11 -20.00 -16.23
CA LYS A 308 -14.39 -20.97 -15.39
C LYS A 308 -15.16 -21.30 -14.12
N GLN A 309 -15.72 -20.28 -13.45
CA GLN A 309 -16.55 -20.48 -12.26
C GLN A 309 -17.77 -21.36 -12.56
N SER A 310 -18.48 -21.06 -13.67
CA SER A 310 -19.67 -21.85 -14.10
C SER A 310 -19.32 -23.29 -14.47
N ALA A 311 -18.11 -23.52 -14.98
CA ALA A 311 -17.61 -24.84 -15.35
C ALA A 311 -16.94 -25.59 -14.18
N GLY A 312 -16.86 -24.98 -12.96
CA GLY A 312 -16.17 -25.57 -11.83
C GLY A 312 -14.64 -25.72 -12.05
N GLN A 313 -14.07 -24.94 -12.96
CA GLN A 313 -12.66 -25.01 -13.28
C GLN A 313 -11.83 -24.18 -12.26
N PRO A 314 -10.55 -24.55 -12.03
CA PRO A 314 -9.64 -23.74 -11.23
C PRO A 314 -9.51 -22.31 -11.78
N LEU A 315 -9.55 -21.33 -10.88
CA LEU A 315 -9.37 -19.92 -11.23
C LEU A 315 -7.87 -19.61 -11.42
N LEU A 316 -7.28 -20.13 -12.47
CA LEU A 316 -5.90 -19.86 -12.88
C LEU A 316 -5.89 -19.05 -14.17
N PRO A 317 -5.05 -18.00 -14.29
CA PRO A 317 -4.87 -17.25 -15.53
C PRO A 317 -4.42 -18.19 -16.68
N ASN A 318 -4.97 -18.01 -17.89
CA ASN A 318 -4.69 -18.95 -19.01
C ASN A 318 -3.23 -18.96 -19.49
N PHE A 319 -2.45 -17.89 -19.26
CA PHE A 319 -1.04 -17.83 -19.69
C PHE A 319 -0.05 -18.48 -18.70
N ILE A 320 -0.54 -18.96 -17.55
CA ILE A 320 0.33 -19.63 -16.56
C ILE A 320 0.85 -20.98 -17.04
N ASN A 321 0.26 -21.55 -18.08
CA ASN A 321 0.66 -22.82 -18.68
C ASN A 321 2.11 -22.85 -19.24
N GLY A 322 3.04 -22.11 -18.64
CA GLY A 322 4.43 -22.16 -19.06
C GLY A 322 5.44 -21.36 -18.24
N GLN A 323 5.05 -20.48 -17.34
CA GLN A 323 6.01 -19.54 -16.74
C GLN A 323 5.98 -19.30 -15.23
N MET A 324 4.98 -19.78 -14.49
CA MET A 324 5.05 -19.75 -13.03
C MET A 324 5.55 -21.09 -12.47
N ARG A 325 6.84 -21.26 -12.43
CA ARG A 325 7.47 -22.32 -11.62
C ARG A 325 7.66 -21.78 -10.22
N HIS A 326 7.08 -22.44 -9.23
CA HIS A 326 7.57 -22.29 -7.87
C HIS A 326 9.08 -22.56 -7.85
N LYS A 327 9.85 -21.75 -7.12
CA LYS A 327 11.27 -22.02 -6.88
C LYS A 327 11.55 -23.40 -6.24
N ASN A 328 10.52 -24.09 -5.80
CA ASN A 328 10.57 -25.42 -5.21
C ASN A 328 10.35 -26.57 -6.22
N GLY A 329 10.42 -26.30 -7.53
CA GLY A 329 10.53 -27.35 -8.53
C GLY A 329 9.27 -28.17 -8.84
N ALA A 330 8.10 -27.85 -8.28
CA ALA A 330 6.85 -28.49 -8.67
C ALA A 330 6.32 -27.83 -9.94
N ASP A 331 6.37 -28.58 -11.04
CA ASP A 331 5.73 -28.22 -12.29
C ASP A 331 4.21 -28.40 -12.15
N LEU A 332 3.44 -27.31 -12.23
CA LEU A 332 1.97 -27.36 -12.19
C LEU A 332 1.37 -27.70 -13.57
N SER A 333 2.19 -28.14 -14.53
CA SER A 333 1.74 -28.49 -15.89
C SER A 333 1.27 -29.94 -16.06
N GLU A 334 1.29 -30.77 -15.00
CA GLU A 334 0.76 -32.14 -15.06
C GLU A 334 -0.32 -32.34 -13.98
N ASN A 335 -1.59 -31.95 -14.34
CA ASN A 335 -2.82 -32.67 -14.00
C ASN A 335 -3.97 -32.11 -14.80
#